data_da4367c2138bcaab4932243c352f83eb
#
_entry.id   da4367c2138bcaab4932243c352f83eb
#
_cell.length_a   1.000
_cell.length_b   1.000
_cell.length_c   1.000
_cell.angle_alpha   90.00
_cell.angle_beta   90.00
_cell.angle_gamma   90.00
#
_symmetry.space_group_name_H-M   'P 1'
#
loop_
_entity.id
_entity.type
_entity.pdbx_description
1 polymer ?
#
loop_
_entity_poly.entity_id
_entity_poly.type
_entity_poly.pdbx_seq_one_letter_code
_entity_poly.pdbx_strand_id
1 'polypeptide(L)' 'MTFYNFIMSFQNDNTPFGMLANYVYEDKAFPRLEESHQVIRTYVLSHYKDHQLIEITNRAISLYMIN' A
#
# COMPACT_ATOMS: atom_id res chain seq x y z
N MET A 1 13.38 -3.80 -3.02
CA MET A 1 12.35 -2.77 -3.28
C MET A 1 11.40 -2.70 -2.11
N THR A 2 11.08 -1.51 -1.64
CA THR A 2 10.10 -1.37 -0.56
C THR A 2 8.69 -1.44 -1.13
N PHE A 3 7.74 -1.79 -0.27
CA PHE A 3 6.35 -1.80 -0.67
C PHE A 3 5.92 -0.39 -1.14
N TYR A 4 6.39 0.64 -0.45
CA TYR A 4 6.06 2.01 -0.84
C TYR A 4 6.49 2.29 -2.28
N ASN A 5 7.72 1.93 -2.64
CA ASN A 5 8.19 2.14 -4.02
C ASN A 5 7.37 1.32 -5.00
N PHE A 6 7.01 0.10 -4.63
CA PHE A 6 6.19 -0.75 -5.48
C PHE A 6 4.82 -0.09 -5.75
N ILE A 7 4.14 0.35 -4.69
CA ILE A 7 2.80 0.92 -4.87
C ILE A 7 2.86 2.28 -5.58
N MET A 8 3.94 3.02 -5.42
CA MET A 8 4.07 4.30 -6.10
C MET A 8 4.16 4.14 -7.62
N SER A 9 4.53 2.96 -8.11
CA SER A 9 4.52 2.71 -9.56
C SER A 9 3.11 2.75 -10.14
N PHE A 10 2.09 2.65 -9.31
CA PHE A 10 0.69 2.77 -9.73
C PHE A 10 0.13 4.18 -9.53
N GLN A 11 0.94 5.12 -9.09
CA GLN A 11 0.48 6.48 -8.86
C GLN A 11 -0.07 7.04 -10.17
N ASN A 12 -1.23 7.69 -10.07
CA ASN A 12 -1.96 8.25 -11.23
C ASN A 12 -2.61 7.21 -12.14
N ASP A 13 -2.52 5.92 -11.83
CA ASP A 13 -3.29 4.92 -12.55
C ASP A 13 -4.77 5.07 -12.21
N ASN A 14 -5.61 4.83 -13.20
CA ASN A 14 -7.06 4.86 -13.01
C ASN A 14 -7.57 3.48 -12.59
N THR A 15 -6.95 2.94 -11.54
CA THR A 15 -7.26 1.61 -11.00
C THR A 15 -7.32 1.70 -9.48
N PRO A 16 -7.85 0.67 -8.80
CA PRO A 16 -7.81 0.64 -7.34
C PRO A 16 -6.40 0.79 -6.76
N PHE A 17 -5.38 0.24 -7.44
CA PHE A 17 -4.01 0.39 -6.96
C PHE A 17 -3.55 1.85 -7.05
N GLY A 18 -3.99 2.57 -8.07
CA GLY A 18 -3.71 4.00 -8.16
C GLY A 18 -4.34 4.79 -7.03
N MET A 19 -5.58 4.43 -6.66
CA MET A 19 -6.25 5.04 -5.53
C MET A 19 -5.46 4.81 -4.24
N LEU A 20 -5.02 3.57 -4.02
CA LEU A 20 -4.22 3.25 -2.85
C LEU A 20 -2.90 4.02 -2.86
N ALA A 21 -2.25 4.10 -4.02
CA ALA A 21 -0.99 4.82 -4.15
C ALA A 21 -1.14 6.28 -3.76
N ASN A 22 -2.21 6.92 -4.21
CA ASN A 22 -2.45 8.32 -3.88
C ASN A 22 -2.69 8.50 -2.38
N TYR A 23 -3.43 7.58 -1.77
CA TYR A 23 -3.69 7.65 -0.35
C TYR A 23 -2.40 7.48 0.46
N VAL A 24 -1.60 6.49 0.09
CA VAL A 24 -0.33 6.22 0.76
C VAL A 24 0.64 7.39 0.58
N TYR A 25 0.65 8.00 -0.59
CA TYR A 25 1.52 9.13 -0.86
C TYR A 25 1.24 10.29 0.10
N GLU A 26 -0.03 10.51 0.41
CA GLU A 26 -0.42 11.60 1.31
C GLU A 26 -0.32 11.25 2.77
N ASP A 27 -0.13 9.99 3.11
CA ASP A 27 0.00 9.53 4.48
C ASP A 27 1.45 9.67 4.93
N LYS A 28 1.74 10.75 5.63
CA LYS A 28 3.11 11.07 6.05
C LYS A 28 3.68 10.07 7.05
N ALA A 29 2.82 9.35 7.75
CA ALA A 29 3.25 8.37 8.74
C ALA A 29 3.47 6.98 8.16
N PHE A 30 3.15 6.78 6.88
CA PHE A 30 3.31 5.47 6.25
C PHE A 30 4.78 5.04 6.30
N PRO A 31 5.07 3.78 6.68
CA PRO A 31 6.45 3.30 6.80
C PRO A 31 7.06 3.05 5.41
N ARG A 32 7.65 4.09 4.84
CA ARG A 32 8.10 4.09 3.45
C ARG A 32 9.30 3.20 3.20
N LEU A 33 10.12 2.97 4.22
CA LEU A 33 11.34 2.17 4.08
C LEU A 33 11.13 0.71 4.48
N GLU A 34 9.92 0.36 4.91
CA GLU A 34 9.63 -0.97 5.40
C GLU A 34 9.53 -1.96 4.25
N GLU A 35 10.20 -3.11 4.39
CA GLU A 35 10.14 -4.18 3.40
C GLU A 35 9.28 -5.36 3.85
N SER A 36 8.99 -5.45 5.14
CA SER A 36 8.17 -6.54 5.67
C SER A 36 6.70 -6.31 5.33
N HIS A 37 6.13 -7.24 4.55
CA HIS A 37 4.72 -7.13 4.21
C HIS A 37 3.82 -7.26 5.44
N GLN A 38 4.28 -7.95 6.47
CA GLN A 38 3.51 -8.10 7.70
C GLN A 38 3.41 -6.77 8.44
N VAL A 39 4.49 -6.00 8.48
CA VAL A 39 4.47 -4.67 9.09
C VAL A 39 3.55 -3.73 8.32
N ILE A 40 3.60 -3.78 7.00
CA ILE A 40 2.72 -2.97 6.14
C ILE A 40 1.26 -3.31 6.42
N ARG A 41 0.94 -4.61 6.46
CA ARG A 41 -0.44 -5.04 6.71
C ARG A 41 -0.92 -4.56 8.08
N THR A 42 -0.09 -4.72 9.09
CA THR A 42 -0.45 -4.30 10.46
C THR A 42 -0.68 -2.79 10.52
N TYR A 43 0.18 -2.03 9.85
CA TYR A 43 0.03 -0.59 9.81
C TYR A 43 -1.32 -0.20 9.19
N VAL A 44 -1.62 -0.77 8.03
CA VAL A 44 -2.85 -0.43 7.30
C VAL A 44 -4.08 -0.85 8.11
N LEU A 45 -4.06 -2.04 8.70
CA LEU A 45 -5.17 -2.49 9.53
C LEU A 45 -5.42 -1.56 10.73
N SER A 46 -4.35 -1.00 11.28
CA SER A 46 -4.44 -0.15 12.47
C SER A 46 -4.83 1.28 12.16
N HIS A 47 -4.47 1.79 10.98
CA HIS A 47 -4.60 3.21 10.68
C HIS A 47 -5.64 3.54 9.62
N TYR A 48 -5.93 2.60 8.73
CA TYR A 48 -6.88 2.85 7.65
C TYR A 48 -8.24 2.28 8.03
N LYS A 49 -9.28 3.11 7.93
CA LYS A 49 -10.62 2.68 8.34
C LYS A 49 -11.47 2.24 7.16
N ASP A 50 -11.05 2.57 5.96
CA ASP A 50 -11.78 2.21 4.75
C ASP A 50 -11.48 0.77 4.38
N HIS A 51 -12.50 -0.09 4.43
CA HIS A 51 -12.33 -1.51 4.11
C HIS A 51 -11.83 -1.73 2.69
N GLN A 52 -12.17 -0.85 1.76
CA GLN A 52 -11.68 -0.96 0.40
C GLN A 52 -10.17 -0.80 0.35
N LEU A 53 -9.64 0.18 1.09
CA LEU A 53 -8.19 0.40 1.12
C LEU A 53 -7.47 -0.79 1.72
N ILE A 54 -8.04 -1.38 2.78
CA ILE A 54 -7.45 -2.57 3.41
C ILE A 54 -7.42 -3.74 2.41
N GLU A 55 -8.53 -3.95 1.70
CA GLU A 55 -8.63 -5.04 0.74
C GLU A 55 -7.66 -4.85 -0.43
N ILE A 56 -7.59 -3.63 -0.94
CA ILE A 56 -6.66 -3.30 -2.02
C ILE A 56 -5.23 -3.50 -1.56
N THR A 57 -4.92 -3.12 -0.33
CA THR A 57 -3.58 -3.33 0.23
C THR A 57 -3.23 -4.80 0.26
N ASN A 58 -4.16 -5.66 0.67
CA ASN A 58 -3.90 -7.10 0.68
C ASN A 58 -3.60 -7.63 -0.71
N ARG A 59 -4.33 -7.17 -1.71
CA ARG A 59 -4.07 -7.57 -3.11
C ARG A 59 -2.72 -7.05 -3.57
N ALA A 60 -2.39 -5.82 -3.24
CA ALA A 60 -1.12 -5.23 -3.62
C ALA A 60 0.05 -5.96 -2.97
N ILE A 61 -0.11 -6.36 -1.71
CA ILE A 61 0.91 -7.14 -1.02
C ILE A 61 1.14 -8.46 -1.74
N SER A 62 0.08 -9.12 -2.17
CA SER A 62 0.22 -10.38 -2.90
C SER A 62 1.03 -10.20 -4.18
N LEU A 63 0.77 -9.13 -4.92
CA LEU A 63 1.54 -8.82 -6.13
C LEU A 63 2.98 -8.48 -5.80
N TYR A 64 3.18 -7.71 -4.76
CA TYR A 64 4.51 -7.30 -4.32
C TYR A 64 5.37 -8.51 -3.95
N MET A 65 4.78 -9.50 -3.31
CA MET A 65 5.52 -10.70 -2.89
C MET A 65 5.88 -11.61 -4.04
N ILE A 66 5.12 -11.58 -5.13
CA ILE A 66 5.42 -12.39 -6.31
C ILE A 66 6.61 -11.82 -7.08
N ASN A 67 6.76 -10.52 -7.07
CA ASN A 67 7.89 -9.86 -7.75
C ASN A 67 9.16 -9.87 -6.88
#